data_420d2a435812cc0d8f638c44119974b9
#
_entry.id   420d2a435812cc0d8f638c44119974b9
#
_cell.length_a   1.000
_cell.length_b   1.000
_cell.length_c   1.000
_cell.angle_alpha   90.00
_cell.angle_beta   90.00
_cell.angle_gamma   90.00
#
_symmetry.space_group_name_H-M   'P 1'
#
loop_
_entity.id
_entity.type
_entity.pdbx_description
1 polymer ?
#
loop_
_entity_poly.entity_id
_entity_poly.type
_entity_poly.pdbx_seq_one_letter_code
_entity_poly.pdbx_strand_id
1 'polypeptide(L)'
;DKYVQSINTSLNKTITSKTYNDLPKMVEALYNKQIGAMILNESYVKTLEEEFPDFEEKTKVIANEYYRTTLDKPVITKNTLTDTFTIYLSGNDECGELNQSGRSDVNILIVVNPKTKQILLINTPRDYYVNVNSLKSGIGKDKLTHAGNFGVEASMKTLSTLYDNWDIDFYVRLNF
;
A
#
# COMPACT_ATOMS: atom_id res chain seq x y z
N ASP A 1 -10.82 3.29 -14.73
CA ASP A 1 -10.40 3.44 -16.10
C ASP A 1 -10.26 4.85 -16.65
N LYS A 2 -10.13 5.85 -15.75
CA LYS A 2 -9.85 7.24 -16.16
C LYS A 2 -8.53 7.37 -16.93
N TYR A 3 -7.53 6.55 -16.62
CA TYR A 3 -6.24 6.52 -17.32
C TYR A 3 -6.35 6.09 -18.76
N VAL A 4 -7.05 4.97 -19.00
CA VAL A 4 -7.26 4.48 -20.38
C VAL A 4 -8.04 5.50 -21.20
N GLN A 5 -9.02 6.17 -20.58
CA GLN A 5 -9.77 7.25 -21.24
C GLN A 5 -8.88 8.46 -21.56
N SER A 6 -8.02 8.89 -20.63
CA SER A 6 -7.07 9.98 -20.85
C SER A 6 -6.11 9.66 -21.99
N ILE A 7 -5.55 8.46 -22.01
CA ILE A 7 -4.64 8.00 -23.07
C ILE A 7 -5.38 7.91 -24.41
N ASN A 8 -6.57 7.35 -24.44
CA ASN A 8 -7.39 7.27 -25.65
C ASN A 8 -7.67 8.64 -26.25
N THR A 9 -7.97 9.62 -25.37
CA THR A 9 -8.21 11.00 -25.80
C THR A 9 -6.94 11.65 -26.34
N SER A 10 -5.80 11.49 -25.68
CA SER A 10 -4.54 12.10 -26.08
C SER A 10 -3.98 11.50 -27.38
N LEU A 11 -4.18 10.22 -27.60
CA LEU A 11 -3.71 9.52 -28.80
C LEU A 11 -4.72 9.52 -29.94
N ASN A 12 -5.95 9.98 -29.71
CA ASN A 12 -7.09 9.86 -30.65
C ASN A 12 -7.26 8.42 -31.20
N LYS A 13 -7.07 7.43 -30.30
CA LYS A 13 -7.15 6.00 -30.59
C LYS A 13 -7.83 5.26 -29.46
N THR A 14 -8.54 4.19 -29.76
CA THR A 14 -9.09 3.29 -28.78
C THR A 14 -8.08 2.20 -28.45
N ILE A 15 -7.62 2.17 -27.20
CA ILE A 15 -6.73 1.13 -26.68
C ILE A 15 -7.58 0.06 -26.02
N THR A 16 -7.35 -1.19 -26.39
CA THR A 16 -7.96 -2.33 -25.70
C THR A 16 -7.21 -2.57 -24.39
N SER A 17 -7.92 -2.55 -23.27
CA SER A 17 -7.35 -2.84 -21.96
C SER A 17 -7.76 -4.22 -21.46
N LYS A 18 -6.85 -4.88 -20.74
CA LYS A 18 -7.07 -6.15 -20.05
C LYS A 18 -6.67 -5.97 -18.58
N THR A 19 -7.54 -6.38 -17.66
CA THR A 19 -7.27 -6.33 -16.24
C THR A 19 -6.59 -7.63 -15.78
N TYR A 20 -5.56 -7.49 -14.95
CA TYR A 20 -4.87 -8.58 -14.28
C TYR A 20 -5.05 -8.42 -12.78
N ASN A 21 -5.36 -9.52 -12.10
CA ASN A 21 -5.48 -9.57 -10.63
C ASN A 21 -4.19 -10.07 -9.96
N ASP A 22 -3.14 -10.27 -10.76
CA ASP A 22 -1.89 -10.89 -10.36
C ASP A 22 -0.77 -10.16 -11.11
N LEU A 23 0.08 -9.50 -10.36
CA LEU A 23 1.18 -8.69 -10.91
C LEU A 23 2.20 -9.55 -11.69
N PRO A 24 2.70 -10.67 -11.18
CA PRO A 24 3.59 -11.55 -11.92
C PRO A 24 3.06 -11.93 -13.29
N LYS A 25 1.80 -12.33 -13.38
CA LYS A 25 1.17 -12.67 -14.67
C LYS A 25 1.08 -11.49 -15.63
N MET A 26 0.93 -10.27 -15.11
CA MET A 26 0.94 -9.08 -15.94
C MET A 26 2.34 -8.81 -16.51
N VAL A 27 3.39 -8.99 -15.71
CA VAL A 27 4.80 -8.87 -16.14
C VAL A 27 5.14 -9.94 -17.17
N GLU A 28 4.77 -11.20 -16.92
CA GLU A 28 4.94 -12.28 -17.89
C GLU A 28 4.25 -11.99 -19.23
N ALA A 29 3.03 -11.45 -19.20
CA ALA A 29 2.31 -11.07 -20.40
C ALA A 29 3.02 -9.94 -21.17
N LEU A 30 3.65 -8.98 -20.48
CA LEU A 30 4.47 -7.94 -21.08
C LEU A 30 5.74 -8.54 -21.71
N TYR A 31 6.45 -9.38 -21.00
CA TYR A 31 7.67 -10.03 -21.49
C TYR A 31 7.39 -10.93 -22.72
N ASN A 32 6.28 -11.64 -22.71
CA ASN A 32 5.83 -12.47 -23.83
C ASN A 32 5.16 -11.67 -24.95
N LYS A 33 5.17 -10.34 -24.88
CA LYS A 33 4.57 -9.44 -25.88
C LYS A 33 3.07 -9.67 -26.13
N GLN A 34 2.36 -10.25 -25.16
CA GLN A 34 0.91 -10.42 -25.19
C GLN A 34 0.19 -9.09 -24.93
N ILE A 35 0.86 -8.19 -24.20
CA ILE A 35 0.45 -6.79 -24.01
C ILE A 35 1.62 -5.89 -24.42
N GLY A 36 1.31 -4.71 -24.95
CA GLY A 36 2.32 -3.76 -25.40
C GLY A 36 2.77 -2.79 -24.31
N ALA A 37 1.96 -2.62 -23.26
CA ALA A 37 2.26 -1.75 -22.13
C ALA A 37 1.44 -2.20 -20.91
N MET A 38 1.89 -1.84 -19.72
CA MET A 38 1.16 -2.03 -18.47
C MET A 38 1.01 -0.70 -17.74
N ILE A 39 -0.09 -0.54 -17.02
CA ILE A 39 -0.35 0.61 -16.16
C ILE A 39 -0.32 0.10 -14.72
N LEU A 40 0.58 0.65 -13.94
CA LEU A 40 0.72 0.29 -12.52
C LEU A 40 1.01 1.53 -11.66
N ASN A 41 0.82 1.40 -10.37
CA ASN A 41 1.27 2.41 -9.43
C ASN A 41 2.78 2.30 -9.26
N GLU A 42 3.49 3.43 -9.19
CA GLU A 42 4.95 3.50 -9.01
C GLU A 42 5.42 2.71 -7.78
N SER A 43 4.61 2.65 -6.72
CA SER A 43 4.91 1.87 -5.51
C SER A 43 5.14 0.37 -5.76
N TYR A 44 4.66 -0.17 -6.89
CA TYR A 44 4.90 -1.57 -7.25
C TYR A 44 6.26 -1.81 -7.90
N VAL A 45 6.92 -0.76 -8.40
CA VAL A 45 8.17 -0.92 -9.16
C VAL A 45 9.22 -1.62 -8.31
N LYS A 46 9.42 -1.18 -7.08
CA LYS A 46 10.38 -1.84 -6.15
C LYS A 46 10.06 -3.31 -5.90
N THR A 47 8.78 -3.65 -5.71
CA THR A 47 8.34 -5.05 -5.52
C THR A 47 8.61 -5.88 -6.78
N LEU A 48 8.40 -5.29 -7.96
CA LEU A 48 8.65 -5.97 -9.22
C LEU A 48 10.14 -6.18 -9.49
N GLU A 49 11.00 -5.23 -9.14
CA GLU A 49 12.45 -5.35 -9.26
C GLU A 49 13.02 -6.47 -8.36
N GLU A 50 12.42 -6.69 -7.18
CA GLU A 50 12.78 -7.79 -6.30
C GLU A 50 12.37 -9.16 -6.88
N GLU A 51 11.18 -9.22 -7.47
CA GLU A 51 10.62 -10.47 -8.01
C GLU A 51 11.14 -10.77 -9.43
N PHE A 52 11.43 -9.72 -10.20
CA PHE A 52 11.95 -9.76 -11.55
C PHE A 52 13.20 -8.87 -11.67
N PRO A 53 14.41 -9.36 -11.33
CA PRO A 53 15.63 -8.55 -11.29
C PRO A 53 15.99 -7.87 -12.60
N ASP A 54 15.47 -8.35 -13.71
CA ASP A 54 15.66 -7.81 -15.06
C ASP A 54 14.53 -6.86 -15.51
N PHE A 55 13.63 -6.49 -14.58
CA PHE A 55 12.45 -5.68 -14.91
C PHE A 55 12.83 -4.30 -15.46
N GLU A 56 13.77 -3.62 -14.83
CA GLU A 56 14.25 -2.30 -15.26
C GLU A 56 14.97 -2.37 -16.62
N GLU A 57 15.74 -3.43 -16.88
CA GLU A 57 16.45 -3.62 -18.14
C GLU A 57 15.50 -3.91 -19.32
N LYS A 58 14.41 -4.65 -19.04
CA LYS A 58 13.46 -5.10 -20.07
C LYS A 58 12.29 -4.16 -20.30
N THR A 59 12.12 -3.17 -19.43
CA THR A 59 10.99 -2.26 -19.51
C THR A 59 11.43 -0.81 -19.61
N LYS A 60 10.51 0.05 -19.99
CA LYS A 60 10.74 1.50 -20.09
C LYS A 60 9.48 2.24 -19.64
N VAL A 61 9.65 3.18 -18.73
CA VAL A 61 8.57 4.11 -18.41
C VAL A 61 8.30 5.01 -19.64
N ILE A 62 7.06 4.97 -20.12
CA ILE A 62 6.64 5.76 -21.28
C ILE A 62 5.79 6.96 -20.92
N ALA A 63 5.14 6.94 -19.76
CA ALA A 63 4.38 8.06 -19.23
C ALA A 63 4.24 7.95 -17.69
N ASN A 64 4.26 9.09 -17.02
CA ASN A 64 3.94 9.23 -15.59
C ASN A 64 2.77 10.19 -15.43
N GLU A 65 1.76 9.75 -14.68
CA GLU A 65 0.60 10.57 -14.32
C GLU A 65 0.50 10.67 -12.80
N TYR A 66 0.52 11.89 -12.28
CA TYR A 66 0.45 12.15 -10.85
C TYR A 66 -0.95 12.56 -10.43
N TYR A 67 -1.54 11.80 -9.51
CA TYR A 67 -2.83 12.13 -8.92
C TYR A 67 -2.67 12.46 -7.44
N ARG A 68 -2.98 13.70 -7.08
CA ARG A 68 -3.12 14.05 -5.65
C ARG A 68 -4.45 13.49 -5.15
N THR A 69 -4.38 12.64 -4.14
CA THR A 69 -5.55 12.27 -3.35
C THR A 69 -5.52 13.08 -2.07
N THR A 70 -6.52 13.94 -1.86
CA THR A 70 -6.78 14.48 -0.53
C THR A 70 -7.36 13.36 0.30
N LEU A 71 -6.64 12.93 1.30
CA LEU A 71 -7.16 12.03 2.32
C LEU A 71 -7.96 12.89 3.30
N ASP A 72 -9.21 12.52 3.54
CA ASP A 72 -9.94 13.05 4.67
C ASP A 72 -9.17 12.63 5.94
N LYS A 73 -8.65 13.62 6.66
CA LYS A 73 -8.00 13.35 7.94
C LYS A 73 -9.03 12.69 8.86
N PRO A 74 -8.73 11.55 9.47
CA PRO A 74 -9.64 10.93 10.40
C PRO A 74 -9.94 11.94 11.53
N VAL A 75 -11.22 12.19 11.77
CA VAL A 75 -11.64 13.01 12.90
C VAL A 75 -11.54 12.13 14.14
N ILE A 76 -10.56 12.43 14.99
CA ILE A 76 -10.39 11.73 16.26
C ILE A 76 -11.48 12.22 17.19
N THR A 77 -12.46 11.37 17.48
CA THR A 77 -13.57 11.65 18.40
C THR A 77 -13.39 11.06 19.79
N LYS A 78 -12.39 10.19 19.97
CA LYS A 78 -12.12 9.49 21.23
C LYS A 78 -11.43 10.39 22.25
N ASN A 79 -11.88 10.32 23.48
CA ASN A 79 -11.17 10.92 24.61
C ASN A 79 -10.11 9.94 25.13
N THR A 80 -8.84 10.19 24.83
CA THR A 80 -7.71 9.31 25.18
C THR A 80 -7.48 9.12 26.68
N LEU A 81 -8.15 9.90 27.53
CA LEU A 81 -8.12 9.72 28.99
C LEU A 81 -9.13 8.67 29.48
N THR A 82 -10.19 8.42 28.73
CA THR A 82 -11.31 7.58 29.13
C THR A 82 -11.60 6.42 28.18
N ASP A 83 -11.34 6.61 26.90
CA ASP A 83 -11.74 5.66 25.88
C ASP A 83 -10.56 4.77 25.46
N THR A 84 -10.85 3.51 25.19
CA THR A 84 -9.86 2.61 24.61
C THR A 84 -9.50 3.08 23.20
N PHE A 85 -8.22 3.18 22.92
CA PHE A 85 -7.71 3.58 21.61
C PHE A 85 -6.58 2.67 21.14
N THR A 86 -6.35 2.65 19.82
CA THR A 86 -5.34 1.83 19.17
C THR A 86 -4.35 2.69 18.42
N ILE A 87 -3.07 2.43 18.63
CA ILE A 87 -1.96 3.07 17.91
C ILE A 87 -1.30 2.01 17.02
N TYR A 88 -1.11 2.32 15.75
CA TYR A 88 -0.27 1.54 14.87
C TYR A 88 1.18 2.05 14.93
N LEU A 89 2.10 1.17 15.35
CA LEU A 89 3.53 1.42 15.30
C LEU A 89 4.10 0.76 14.04
N SER A 90 4.61 1.59 13.13
CA SER A 90 5.26 1.18 11.88
C SER A 90 6.75 1.47 11.95
N GLY A 91 7.58 0.47 11.71
CA GLY A 91 9.03 0.64 11.56
C GLY A 91 9.46 0.36 10.12
N ASN A 92 10.24 1.27 9.55
CA ASN A 92 10.79 1.14 8.22
C ASN A 92 12.32 0.94 8.31
N ASP A 93 12.85 0.10 7.43
CA ASP A 93 14.30 -0.11 7.27
C ASP A 93 14.82 0.58 6.00
N GLU A 94 14.37 1.80 5.74
CA GLU A 94 14.82 2.57 4.58
C GLU A 94 15.42 3.89 5.05
N CYS A 95 16.64 4.20 4.60
CA CYS A 95 17.24 5.52 4.79
C CYS A 95 16.45 6.56 4.02
N GLY A 96 15.90 7.56 4.68
CA GLY A 96 15.13 8.62 4.03
C GLY A 96 14.27 9.43 4.97
N GLU A 97 13.42 10.29 4.40
CA GLU A 97 12.49 11.09 5.18
C GLU A 97 11.33 10.23 5.67
N LEU A 98 10.85 10.48 6.89
CA LEU A 98 9.71 9.79 7.52
C LEU A 98 8.41 9.81 6.69
N ASN A 99 8.29 10.76 5.78
CA ASN A 99 7.13 10.94 4.91
C ASN A 99 7.21 10.15 3.61
N GLN A 100 8.32 9.46 3.34
CA GLN A 100 8.43 8.62 2.15
C GLN A 100 7.69 7.31 2.36
N SER A 101 7.02 6.84 1.31
CA SER A 101 6.46 5.49 1.28
C SER A 101 7.61 4.48 1.25
N GLY A 102 7.50 3.40 2.01
CA GLY A 102 8.52 2.36 2.08
C GLY A 102 7.98 1.17 2.84
N ARG A 103 8.66 0.03 2.76
CA ARG A 103 8.23 -1.21 3.41
C ARG A 103 8.10 -1.02 4.92
N SER A 104 7.01 -1.55 5.49
CA SER A 104 6.81 -1.58 6.92
C SER A 104 7.28 -2.91 7.49
N ASP A 105 8.48 -2.94 8.02
CA ASP A 105 9.12 -4.15 8.53
C ASP A 105 8.71 -4.47 9.97
N VAL A 106 8.25 -3.45 10.70
CA VAL A 106 7.65 -3.60 12.03
C VAL A 106 6.19 -3.16 11.97
N ASN A 107 5.28 -4.05 12.39
CA ASN A 107 3.84 -3.82 12.39
C ASN A 107 3.26 -4.22 13.76
N ILE A 108 3.11 -3.25 14.66
CA ILE A 108 2.60 -3.48 16.01
C ILE A 108 1.35 -2.63 16.23
N LEU A 109 0.25 -3.26 16.65
CA LEU A 109 -0.90 -2.55 17.18
C LEU A 109 -0.76 -2.46 18.71
N ILE A 110 -0.85 -1.24 19.24
CA ILE A 110 -0.78 -0.92 20.65
C ILE A 110 -2.18 -0.52 21.09
N VAL A 111 -2.87 -1.39 21.79
CA VAL A 111 -4.22 -1.12 22.31
C VAL A 111 -4.10 -0.64 23.75
N VAL A 112 -4.54 0.58 24.02
CA VAL A 112 -4.46 1.22 25.31
C VAL A 112 -5.86 1.33 25.92
N ASN A 113 -6.05 0.80 27.12
CA ASN A 113 -7.25 0.99 27.92
C ASN A 113 -6.91 1.84 29.16
N PRO A 114 -7.23 3.14 29.15
CA PRO A 114 -6.90 4.05 30.26
C PRO A 114 -7.64 3.70 31.55
N LYS A 115 -8.87 3.19 31.47
CA LYS A 115 -9.69 2.85 32.64
C LYS A 115 -9.10 1.70 33.44
N THR A 116 -8.64 0.65 32.74
CA THR A 116 -8.04 -0.52 33.38
C THR A 116 -6.52 -0.39 33.53
N LYS A 117 -5.92 0.66 32.94
CA LYS A 117 -4.46 0.88 32.89
C LYS A 117 -3.71 -0.29 32.24
N GLN A 118 -4.31 -0.89 31.24
CA GLN A 118 -3.74 -2.02 30.51
C GLN A 118 -3.32 -1.61 29.11
N ILE A 119 -2.23 -2.22 28.64
CA ILE A 119 -1.73 -2.07 27.28
C ILE A 119 -1.56 -3.47 26.70
N LEU A 120 -2.14 -3.70 25.51
CA LEU A 120 -1.95 -4.91 24.73
C LEU A 120 -1.11 -4.57 23.49
N LEU A 121 -0.08 -5.37 23.24
CA LEU A 121 0.76 -5.28 22.04
C LEU A 121 0.44 -6.47 21.14
N ILE A 122 0.05 -6.19 19.89
CA ILE A 122 -0.22 -7.21 18.87
C ILE A 122 0.82 -7.01 17.75
N ASN A 123 1.80 -7.89 17.71
CA ASN A 123 2.80 -7.88 16.65
C ASN A 123 2.32 -8.74 15.48
N THR A 124 2.30 -8.16 14.28
CA THR A 124 1.96 -8.85 13.03
C THR A 124 3.21 -9.01 12.18
N PRO A 125 3.63 -10.25 11.86
CA PRO A 125 4.82 -10.49 11.05
C PRO A 125 4.74 -9.80 9.69
N ARG A 126 5.83 -9.19 9.25
CA ARG A 126 5.89 -8.43 7.99
C ARG A 126 5.58 -9.27 6.75
N ASP A 127 5.91 -10.57 6.79
CA ASP A 127 5.68 -11.50 5.68
C ASP A 127 4.28 -12.13 5.69
N TYR A 128 3.39 -11.67 6.58
CA TYR A 128 2.03 -12.18 6.62
C TYR A 128 1.31 -11.92 5.30
N TYR A 129 0.72 -12.97 4.71
CA TYR A 129 0.09 -12.90 3.40
C TYR A 129 -1.36 -12.42 3.53
N VAL A 130 -1.61 -11.17 3.19
CA VAL A 130 -2.87 -10.45 3.46
C VAL A 130 -3.43 -9.80 2.21
N ASN A 131 -4.71 -9.43 2.24
CA ASN A 131 -5.25 -8.52 1.25
C ASN A 131 -4.71 -7.11 1.52
N VAL A 132 -3.80 -6.64 0.66
CA VAL A 132 -3.27 -5.28 0.77
C VAL A 132 -4.29 -4.28 0.26
N ASN A 133 -4.71 -3.37 1.14
CA ASN A 133 -5.67 -2.32 0.83
C ASN A 133 -4.93 -1.03 0.46
N SER A 134 -4.80 -0.75 -0.84
CA SER A 134 -4.48 0.61 -1.25
C SER A 134 -5.72 1.49 -1.14
N LEU A 135 -5.53 2.80 -1.00
CA LEU A 135 -6.61 3.77 -0.81
C LEU A 135 -7.62 3.86 -1.97
N LYS A 136 -7.36 3.21 -3.11
CA LYS A 136 -8.21 3.31 -4.31
C LYS A 136 -8.70 1.99 -4.90
N SER A 137 -8.01 0.90 -4.67
CA SER A 137 -8.43 -0.43 -5.12
C SER A 137 -7.68 -1.49 -4.34
N GLY A 138 -8.36 -2.56 -3.97
CA GLY A 138 -7.66 -3.72 -3.41
C GLY A 138 -6.60 -4.20 -4.40
N ILE A 139 -5.38 -4.37 -3.91
CA ILE A 139 -4.23 -4.79 -4.73
C ILE A 139 -4.25 -6.30 -4.93
N GLY A 140 -5.05 -6.98 -4.13
CA GLY A 140 -5.00 -8.41 -3.98
C GLY A 140 -4.13 -8.83 -2.80
N LYS A 141 -3.80 -10.12 -2.75
CA LYS A 141 -2.99 -10.67 -1.66
C LYS A 141 -1.51 -10.47 -1.92
N ASP A 142 -0.83 -9.98 -0.90
CA ASP A 142 0.61 -9.76 -0.90
C ASP A 142 1.15 -9.80 0.55
N LYS A 143 2.45 -9.66 0.74
CA LYS A 143 3.06 -9.50 2.05
C LYS A 143 2.61 -8.20 2.70
N LEU A 144 2.36 -8.25 4.02
CA LEU A 144 1.96 -7.07 4.79
C LEU A 144 2.96 -5.91 4.66
N THR A 145 4.26 -6.19 4.62
CA THR A 145 5.31 -5.17 4.49
C THR A 145 5.12 -4.29 3.25
N HIS A 146 4.59 -4.84 2.15
CA HIS A 146 4.35 -4.11 0.91
C HIS A 146 3.20 -3.09 1.02
N ALA A 147 2.32 -3.21 2.00
CA ALA A 147 1.31 -2.20 2.27
C ALA A 147 1.94 -0.83 2.56
N GLY A 148 3.12 -0.81 3.19
CA GLY A 148 3.88 0.40 3.49
C GLY A 148 4.33 1.17 2.25
N ASN A 149 4.51 0.51 1.10
CA ASN A 149 4.84 1.14 -0.18
C ASN A 149 3.73 2.09 -0.67
N PHE A 150 2.51 1.91 -0.17
CA PHE A 150 1.33 2.74 -0.47
C PHE A 150 1.04 3.78 0.61
N GLY A 151 1.93 3.88 1.60
CA GLY A 151 1.82 4.81 2.72
C GLY A 151 1.29 4.16 4.00
N VAL A 152 1.41 4.89 5.12
CA VAL A 152 1.02 4.40 6.44
C VAL A 152 -0.48 4.11 6.55
N GLU A 153 -1.31 4.89 5.88
CA GLU A 153 -2.75 4.71 5.84
C GLU A 153 -3.16 3.40 5.16
N ALA A 154 -2.42 3.00 4.12
CA ALA A 154 -2.64 1.71 3.45
C ALA A 154 -2.29 0.55 4.38
N SER A 155 -1.19 0.66 5.13
CA SER A 155 -0.83 -0.31 6.17
C SER A 155 -1.89 -0.39 7.27
N MET A 156 -2.36 0.76 7.79
CA MET A 156 -3.44 0.82 8.78
C MET A 156 -4.71 0.15 8.27
N LYS A 157 -5.12 0.46 7.04
CA LYS A 157 -6.33 -0.13 6.43
C LYS A 157 -6.18 -1.62 6.21
N THR A 158 -5.00 -2.08 5.82
CA THR A 158 -4.69 -3.50 5.66
C THR A 158 -4.80 -4.23 6.99
N LEU A 159 -4.18 -3.70 8.05
CA LEU A 159 -4.25 -4.25 9.40
C LEU A 159 -5.68 -4.19 9.96
N SER A 160 -6.38 -3.09 9.80
CA SER A 160 -7.78 -2.96 10.19
C SER A 160 -8.63 -4.08 9.59
N THR A 161 -8.50 -4.31 8.28
CA THR A 161 -9.22 -5.38 7.58
C THR A 161 -8.82 -6.78 8.05
N LEU A 162 -7.53 -6.99 8.32
CA LEU A 162 -7.02 -8.27 8.84
C LEU A 162 -7.63 -8.62 10.20
N TYR A 163 -7.88 -7.61 11.04
CA TYR A 163 -8.47 -7.75 12.36
C TYR A 163 -9.96 -7.35 12.39
N ASP A 164 -10.76 -7.86 11.46
CA ASP A 164 -12.21 -7.69 11.38
C ASP A 164 -12.70 -6.23 11.41
N ASN A 165 -12.01 -5.36 10.66
CA ASN A 165 -12.22 -3.92 10.60
C ASN A 165 -12.03 -3.21 11.96
N TRP A 166 -11.04 -3.66 12.71
CA TRP A 166 -10.63 -3.00 13.95
C TRP A 166 -10.22 -1.55 13.71
N ASP A 167 -10.76 -0.64 14.53
CA ASP A 167 -10.43 0.80 14.44
C ASP A 167 -9.02 1.07 14.94
N ILE A 168 -8.20 1.69 14.07
CA ILE A 168 -6.86 2.17 14.40
C ILE A 168 -6.92 3.69 14.43
N ASP A 169 -6.75 4.27 15.62
CA ASP A 169 -7.00 5.70 15.86
C ASP A 169 -5.80 6.58 15.54
N PHE A 170 -4.58 6.07 15.79
CA PHE A 170 -3.34 6.81 15.64
C PHE A 170 -2.27 5.97 14.99
N TYR A 171 -1.21 6.62 14.52
CA TYR A 171 0.00 5.91 14.14
C TYR A 171 1.26 6.62 14.64
N VAL A 172 2.31 5.84 14.81
CA VAL A 172 3.69 6.29 15.00
C VAL A 172 4.54 5.58 13.97
N ARG A 173 5.34 6.33 13.23
CA ARG A 173 6.27 5.79 12.24
C ARG A 173 7.69 6.07 12.69
N LEU A 174 8.51 5.02 12.69
CA LEU A 174 9.94 5.09 12.98
C LEU A 174 10.72 4.72 11.72
N ASN A 175 11.84 5.37 11.52
CA ASN A 175 12.82 5.08 10.50
C ASN A 175 14.17 4.79 11.19
N PHE A 176 14.93 3.84 10.66
CA PHE A 176 16.23 3.44 11.22
C PHE A 176 17.38 4.04 10.43
#